data_82f8000a904fc8c96f6c8e8d13ec37d1
#
_entry.id   82f8000a904fc8c96f6c8e8d13ec37d1
#
_cell.length_a   1.000
_cell.length_b   1.000
_cell.length_c   1.000
_cell.angle_alpha   90.00
_cell.angle_beta   90.00
_cell.angle_gamma   90.00
#
_symmetry.space_group_name_H-M   'P 1'
#
loop_
_entity.id
_entity.type
_entity.pdbx_description
1 polymer ?
#
loop_
_entity_poly.entity_id
_entity_poly.type
_entity_poly.pdbx_seq_one_letter_code
_entity_poly.pdbx_strand_id
1 'polypeptide(L)'
;MLKKIFISAVLLLAVLSIVVSMLKGNNNGEKTVSVPDRVAVINISGTIMSGTDSNDNLFNQTSGVTSGSIMKQIREAAADDSVKALVLRIDSGGGSATAAEEIGRELKRFKEKTKKPVVATMGNTGASAAYWIAVCASDKVYANATTLTGSIGVYI
;
A
#
# COMPACT_ATOMS: atom_id res chain seq x y z
N MET A 1 11.33 -69.81 -13.36
CA MET A 1 10.23 -68.96 -13.86
C MET A 1 9.59 -68.11 -12.74
N LEU A 2 9.24 -68.68 -11.59
CA LEU A 2 8.57 -67.92 -10.49
C LEU A 2 9.31 -66.65 -10.02
N LYS A 3 10.68 -66.72 -9.87
CA LYS A 3 11.48 -65.55 -9.43
C LYS A 3 11.39 -64.38 -10.40
N LYS A 4 11.35 -64.62 -11.71
CA LYS A 4 11.24 -63.53 -12.70
C LYS A 4 9.83 -62.88 -12.68
N ILE A 5 8.80 -63.66 -12.44
CA ILE A 5 7.41 -63.18 -12.31
C ILE A 5 7.27 -62.33 -11.05
N PHE A 6 7.88 -62.76 -9.94
CA PHE A 6 7.87 -62.01 -8.68
C PHE A 6 8.59 -60.65 -8.80
N ILE A 7 9.76 -60.63 -9.43
CA ILE A 7 10.52 -59.38 -9.66
C ILE A 7 9.72 -58.43 -10.57
N SER A 8 9.10 -58.95 -11.62
CA SER A 8 8.27 -58.16 -12.52
C SER A 8 7.06 -57.56 -11.82
N ALA A 9 6.41 -58.30 -10.93
CA ALA A 9 5.26 -57.79 -10.15
C ALA A 9 5.65 -56.72 -9.17
N VAL A 10 6.82 -56.84 -8.48
CA VAL A 10 7.33 -55.82 -7.58
C VAL A 10 7.70 -54.52 -8.31
N LEU A 11 8.34 -54.60 -9.48
CA LEU A 11 8.64 -53.45 -10.32
C LEU A 11 7.39 -52.74 -10.78
N LEU A 12 6.35 -53.49 -11.18
CA LEU A 12 5.08 -52.94 -11.64
C LEU A 12 4.33 -52.20 -10.51
N LEU A 13 4.37 -52.76 -9.30
CA LEU A 13 3.84 -52.09 -8.09
C LEU A 13 4.62 -50.82 -7.73
N ALA A 14 5.95 -50.83 -7.87
CA ALA A 14 6.76 -49.66 -7.63
C ALA A 14 6.46 -48.55 -8.65
N VAL A 15 6.36 -48.86 -9.92
CA VAL A 15 5.99 -47.92 -10.98
C VAL A 15 4.57 -47.36 -10.76
N LEU A 16 3.62 -48.23 -10.41
CA LEU A 16 2.26 -47.81 -10.10
C LEU A 16 2.20 -46.84 -8.89
N SER A 17 2.98 -47.13 -7.86
CA SER A 17 3.12 -46.24 -6.70
C SER A 17 3.65 -44.86 -7.07
N ILE A 18 4.66 -44.78 -7.95
CA ILE A 18 5.22 -43.51 -8.44
C ILE A 18 4.18 -42.76 -9.27
N VAL A 19 3.46 -43.44 -10.16
CA VAL A 19 2.40 -42.86 -11.00
C VAL A 19 1.25 -42.35 -10.14
N VAL A 20 0.82 -43.10 -9.13
CA VAL A 20 -0.24 -42.67 -8.18
C VAL A 20 0.25 -41.48 -7.34
N SER A 21 1.53 -41.43 -6.96
CA SER A 21 2.12 -40.29 -6.25
C SER A 21 2.18 -39.04 -7.13
N MET A 22 2.46 -39.18 -8.42
CA MET A 22 2.45 -38.08 -9.38
C MET A 22 1.02 -37.62 -9.74
N LEU A 23 0.07 -38.54 -9.85
CA LEU A 23 -1.34 -38.23 -10.11
C LEU A 23 -2.05 -37.66 -8.87
N LYS A 24 -1.62 -38.06 -7.69
CA LYS A 24 -2.01 -37.47 -6.43
C LYS A 24 -1.22 -36.18 -6.27
N GLY A 25 -1.47 -35.21 -7.18
CA GLY A 25 -0.83 -33.91 -7.22
C GLY A 25 -0.61 -33.43 -5.81
N ASN A 26 0.53 -32.80 -5.59
CA ASN A 26 0.97 -32.24 -4.31
C ASN A 26 -0.13 -31.32 -3.73
N ASN A 27 -1.19 -31.94 -3.19
CA ASN A 27 -2.16 -31.26 -2.34
C ASN A 27 -1.53 -31.03 -0.97
N ASN A 28 -0.31 -30.47 -0.96
CA ASN A 28 0.09 -29.62 0.10
C ASN A 28 -0.90 -28.44 0.03
N GLY A 29 -2.02 -28.59 0.71
CA GLY A 29 -2.88 -27.46 0.98
C GLY A 29 -1.96 -26.38 1.54
N GLU A 30 -1.59 -25.41 0.69
CA GLU A 30 -1.14 -24.14 1.18
C GLU A 30 -2.18 -23.76 2.20
N LYS A 31 -1.82 -23.88 3.47
CA LYS A 31 -2.52 -23.17 4.53
C LYS A 31 -2.38 -21.73 4.11
N THR A 32 -3.34 -21.23 3.37
CA THR A 32 -3.51 -19.80 3.16
C THR A 32 -3.62 -19.25 4.58
N VAL A 33 -2.49 -18.80 5.10
CA VAL A 33 -2.49 -17.99 6.31
C VAL A 33 -3.31 -16.78 5.90
N SER A 34 -4.58 -16.75 6.34
CA SER A 34 -5.43 -15.60 6.06
C SER A 34 -4.76 -14.43 6.77
N VAL A 35 -4.15 -13.56 5.99
CA VAL A 35 -3.60 -12.31 6.51
C VAL A 35 -4.80 -11.51 7.01
N PRO A 36 -4.83 -11.10 8.28
CA PRO A 36 -5.98 -10.36 8.81
C PRO A 36 -6.16 -9.05 8.03
N ASP A 37 -7.41 -8.62 7.91
CA ASP A 37 -7.74 -7.34 7.30
C ASP A 37 -7.01 -6.20 8.02
N ARG A 38 -6.43 -5.29 7.24
CA ARG A 38 -5.60 -4.18 7.74
C ARG A 38 -6.07 -2.83 7.21
N VAL A 39 -5.69 -1.79 7.94
CA VAL A 39 -5.80 -0.40 7.50
C VAL A 39 -4.39 0.11 7.24
N ALA A 40 -4.13 0.61 6.03
CA ALA A 40 -2.88 1.28 5.73
C ALA A 40 -2.91 2.71 6.25
N VAL A 41 -1.84 3.14 6.93
CA VAL A 41 -1.69 4.50 7.41
C VAL A 41 -0.48 5.13 6.72
N ILE A 42 -0.70 6.23 6.00
CA ILE A 42 0.34 7.02 5.35
C ILE A 42 0.49 8.32 6.13
N ASN A 43 1.71 8.56 6.63
CA ASN A 43 2.04 9.78 7.34
C ASN A 43 2.55 10.85 6.36
N ILE A 44 1.95 12.05 6.42
CA ILE A 44 2.33 13.23 5.64
C ILE A 44 2.71 14.32 6.64
N SER A 45 3.99 14.44 6.95
CA SER A 45 4.48 15.37 7.98
C SER A 45 5.56 16.30 7.42
N GLY A 46 5.64 17.52 7.93
CA GLY A 46 6.60 18.52 7.50
C GLY A 46 6.30 19.09 6.11
N THR A 47 7.31 19.54 5.40
CA THR A 47 7.16 20.17 4.08
C THR A 47 6.91 19.13 2.99
N ILE A 48 5.93 19.39 2.12
CA ILE A 48 5.61 18.53 0.96
C ILE A 48 6.41 19.00 -0.25
N MET A 49 7.23 18.11 -0.80
CA MET A 49 8.15 18.41 -1.91
C MET A 49 7.86 17.53 -3.12
N SER A 50 8.11 18.05 -4.32
CA SER A 50 8.06 17.26 -5.54
C SER A 50 9.31 16.38 -5.67
N GLY A 51 9.17 15.23 -6.35
CA GLY A 51 10.28 14.34 -6.65
C GLY A 51 10.23 13.01 -5.92
N THR A 52 11.31 12.25 -6.07
CA THR A 52 11.52 10.95 -5.41
C THR A 52 12.58 11.09 -4.33
N ASP A 53 12.51 10.24 -3.31
CA ASP A 53 13.58 10.15 -2.32
C ASP A 53 14.83 9.60 -3.02
N SER A 54 15.80 10.48 -3.30
CA SER A 54 17.12 10.03 -3.69
C SER A 54 17.86 9.57 -2.43
N ASN A 55 18.36 8.33 -2.44
CA ASN A 55 19.14 7.76 -1.34
C ASN A 55 20.46 8.52 -1.06
N ASP A 56 20.76 9.56 -1.80
CA ASP A 56 22.03 10.32 -1.70
C ASP A 56 22.04 11.40 -0.62
N ASN A 57 20.96 11.61 0.11
CA ASN A 57 20.89 12.67 1.11
C ASN A 57 21.08 12.19 2.55
N LEU A 58 22.16 11.46 2.82
CA LEU A 58 22.58 11.15 4.20
C LEU A 58 22.85 12.40 5.08
N PHE A 59 22.94 13.59 4.47
CA PHE A 59 23.21 14.85 5.15
C PHE A 59 22.10 15.89 5.09
N ASN A 60 21.02 15.65 4.33
CA ASN A 60 19.88 16.57 4.25
C ASN A 60 18.70 16.00 5.02
N GLN A 61 18.69 16.21 6.34
CA GLN A 61 17.50 16.03 7.19
C GLN A 61 16.51 17.18 6.90
N THR A 62 16.00 17.27 5.68
CA THR A 62 14.83 18.10 5.41
C THR A 62 13.64 17.41 6.04
N SER A 63 13.10 18.02 7.10
CA SER A 63 11.86 17.54 7.75
C SER A 63 10.70 17.67 6.77
N GLY A 64 10.44 16.61 5.97
CA GLY A 64 9.36 16.63 5.00
C GLY A 64 9.19 15.32 4.26
N VAL A 65 8.24 15.30 3.34
CA VAL A 65 7.91 14.13 2.51
C VAL A 65 7.96 14.49 1.04
N THR A 66 8.28 13.53 0.17
CA THR A 66 8.26 13.70 -1.27
C THR A 66 6.99 13.11 -1.89
N SER A 67 6.51 13.67 -3.00
CA SER A 67 5.36 13.12 -3.72
C SER A 67 5.62 11.68 -4.17
N GLY A 68 6.84 11.36 -4.60
CA GLY A 68 7.23 10.02 -5.03
C GLY A 68 7.12 8.98 -3.93
N SER A 69 7.58 9.31 -2.71
CA SER A 69 7.48 8.42 -1.54
C SER A 69 6.02 8.15 -1.16
N ILE A 70 5.20 9.19 -1.12
CA ILE A 70 3.77 9.05 -0.78
C ILE A 70 3.03 8.24 -1.86
N MET A 71 3.25 8.55 -3.14
CA MET A 71 2.64 7.79 -4.24
C MET A 71 3.03 6.31 -4.23
N LYS A 72 4.28 6.00 -3.88
CA LYS A 72 4.75 4.62 -3.72
C LYS A 72 3.94 3.89 -2.66
N GLN A 73 3.79 4.47 -1.46
CA GLN A 73 3.02 3.90 -0.36
C GLN A 73 1.54 3.70 -0.74
N ILE A 74 0.93 4.64 -1.49
CA ILE A 74 -0.44 4.49 -2.00
C ILE A 74 -0.55 3.29 -2.94
N ARG A 75 0.43 3.10 -3.84
CA ARG A 75 0.44 1.96 -4.78
C ARG A 75 0.64 0.63 -4.07
N GLU A 76 1.50 0.58 -3.06
CA GLU A 76 1.70 -0.60 -2.22
C GLU A 76 0.41 -0.97 -1.49
N ALA A 77 -0.29 0.01 -0.90
CA ALA A 77 -1.59 -0.21 -0.27
C ALA A 77 -2.68 -0.65 -1.28
N ALA A 78 -2.59 -0.20 -2.54
CA ALA A 78 -3.51 -0.62 -3.60
C ALA A 78 -3.29 -2.08 -4.01
N ALA A 79 -2.04 -2.54 -4.01
CA ALA A 79 -1.65 -3.89 -4.42
C ALA A 79 -1.86 -4.95 -3.32
N ASP A 80 -2.05 -4.54 -2.08
CA ASP A 80 -2.24 -5.44 -0.95
C ASP A 80 -3.73 -5.70 -0.70
N ASP A 81 -4.18 -6.91 -0.99
CA ASP A 81 -5.57 -7.33 -0.81
C ASP A 81 -6.01 -7.37 0.66
N SER A 82 -5.08 -7.47 1.61
CA SER A 82 -5.38 -7.41 3.03
C SER A 82 -5.69 -5.99 3.52
N VAL A 83 -5.25 -4.96 2.80
CA VAL A 83 -5.59 -3.56 3.09
C VAL A 83 -7.02 -3.28 2.66
N LYS A 84 -7.87 -2.89 3.61
CA LYS A 84 -9.29 -2.60 3.35
C LYS A 84 -9.63 -1.11 3.37
N ALA A 85 -8.76 -0.28 3.91
CA ALA A 85 -8.92 1.17 3.96
C ALA A 85 -7.57 1.88 3.99
N LEU A 86 -7.54 3.14 3.57
CA LEU A 86 -6.38 4.02 3.63
C LEU A 86 -6.66 5.19 4.56
N VAL A 87 -5.75 5.44 5.50
CA VAL A 87 -5.77 6.61 6.37
C VAL A 87 -4.58 7.51 6.04
N LEU A 88 -4.83 8.76 5.75
CA LEU A 88 -3.83 9.81 5.61
C LEU A 88 -3.72 10.53 6.96
N ARG A 89 -2.60 10.37 7.63
CA ARG A 89 -2.29 11.13 8.84
C ARG A 89 -1.45 12.34 8.48
N ILE A 90 -2.04 13.52 8.57
CA ILE A 90 -1.48 14.76 8.06
C ILE A 90 -1.09 15.67 9.22
N ASP A 91 0.17 16.09 9.26
CA ASP A 91 0.66 17.14 10.15
C ASP A 91 1.68 18.01 9.37
N SER A 92 1.16 18.89 8.51
CA SER A 92 1.93 19.63 7.52
C SER A 92 1.34 21.00 7.23
N GLY A 93 2.18 21.99 7.15
CA GLY A 93 1.83 23.34 6.68
C GLY A 93 1.66 23.44 5.16
N GLY A 94 1.92 22.34 4.43
CA GLY A 94 1.87 22.30 2.97
C GLY A 94 3.24 22.27 2.31
N GLY A 95 3.33 22.85 1.12
CA GLY A 95 4.53 22.86 0.29
C GLY A 95 4.20 22.97 -1.19
N SER A 96 4.83 22.16 -2.04
CA SER A 96 4.66 22.17 -3.48
C SER A 96 3.23 21.86 -3.91
N ALA A 97 2.61 22.77 -4.65
CA ALA A 97 1.29 22.54 -5.25
C ALA A 97 1.33 21.39 -6.28
N THR A 98 2.42 21.26 -7.05
CA THR A 98 2.63 20.17 -7.99
C THR A 98 2.67 18.82 -7.27
N ALA A 99 3.40 18.73 -6.15
CA ALA A 99 3.44 17.53 -5.34
C ALA A 99 2.06 17.14 -4.80
N ALA A 100 1.28 18.12 -4.35
CA ALA A 100 -0.09 17.88 -3.88
C ALA A 100 -0.99 17.33 -5.00
N GLU A 101 -0.89 17.87 -6.20
CA GLU A 101 -1.65 17.41 -7.37
C GLU A 101 -1.25 15.99 -7.78
N GLU A 102 0.04 15.65 -7.75
CA GLU A 102 0.54 14.30 -8.03
C GLU A 102 -0.03 13.28 -7.04
N ILE A 103 0.04 13.59 -5.74
CA ILE A 103 -0.49 12.74 -4.67
C ILE A 103 -2.02 12.63 -4.82
N GLY A 104 -2.71 13.75 -5.05
CA GLY A 104 -4.16 13.77 -5.21
C GLY A 104 -4.65 12.90 -6.38
N ARG A 105 -3.96 12.94 -7.51
CA ARG A 105 -4.25 12.06 -8.66
C ARG A 105 -4.04 10.58 -8.32
N GLU A 106 -2.99 10.25 -7.59
CA GLU A 106 -2.73 8.86 -7.19
C GLU A 106 -3.79 8.35 -6.19
N LEU A 107 -4.26 9.19 -5.26
CA LEU A 107 -5.35 8.87 -4.35
C LEU A 107 -6.69 8.64 -5.10
N LYS A 108 -7.01 9.47 -6.09
CA LYS A 108 -8.18 9.25 -6.95
C LYS A 108 -8.09 7.92 -7.69
N ARG A 109 -6.92 7.63 -8.27
CA ARG A 109 -6.66 6.35 -8.95
C ARG A 109 -6.78 5.16 -7.99
N PHE A 110 -6.28 5.28 -6.76
CA PHE A 110 -6.45 4.28 -5.71
C PHE A 110 -7.93 3.97 -5.48
N LYS A 111 -8.76 4.99 -5.26
CA LYS A 111 -10.21 4.82 -5.05
C LYS A 111 -10.91 4.20 -6.24
N GLU A 112 -10.60 4.66 -7.46
CA GLU A 112 -11.21 4.14 -8.69
C GLU A 112 -10.92 2.65 -8.89
N LYS A 113 -9.68 2.23 -8.64
CA LYS A 113 -9.24 0.85 -8.84
C LYS A 113 -9.70 -0.10 -7.74
N THR A 114 -9.57 0.33 -6.49
CA THR A 114 -9.72 -0.59 -5.35
C THR A 114 -11.10 -0.52 -4.70
N LYS A 115 -11.83 0.59 -4.87
CA LYS A 115 -13.07 0.92 -4.16
C LYS A 115 -12.93 0.98 -2.63
N LYS A 116 -11.69 0.98 -2.13
CA LYS A 116 -11.38 1.07 -0.70
C LYS A 116 -11.58 2.52 -0.22
N PRO A 117 -12.13 2.73 0.98
CA PRO A 117 -12.32 4.07 1.54
C PRO A 117 -10.98 4.74 1.88
N VAL A 118 -10.96 6.05 1.72
CA VAL A 118 -9.84 6.92 2.11
C VAL A 118 -10.33 7.91 3.16
N VAL A 119 -9.63 7.99 4.28
CA VAL A 119 -9.93 8.92 5.37
C VAL A 119 -8.69 9.78 5.64
N ALA A 120 -8.87 11.08 5.78
CA ALA A 120 -7.80 11.96 6.22
C ALA A 120 -8.02 12.38 7.69
N THR A 121 -6.94 12.45 8.46
CA THR A 121 -6.95 13.01 9.81
C THR A 121 -5.81 14.03 9.93
N MET A 122 -6.13 15.21 10.44
CA MET A 122 -5.18 16.30 10.62
C MET A 122 -4.74 16.37 12.07
N GLY A 123 -3.43 16.48 12.29
CA GLY A 123 -2.81 16.71 13.60
C GLY A 123 -2.86 18.19 14.02
N ASN A 124 -1.69 18.75 14.32
CA ASN A 124 -1.58 20.16 14.69
C ASN A 124 -1.87 21.07 13.49
N THR A 125 -1.40 20.67 12.31
CA THR A 125 -1.52 21.47 11.08
C THR A 125 -1.93 20.61 9.90
N GLY A 126 -2.88 21.15 9.11
CA GLY A 126 -3.28 20.56 7.82
C GLY A 126 -3.66 21.71 6.86
N ALA A 127 -2.66 22.40 6.30
CA ALA A 127 -2.86 23.64 5.56
C ALA A 127 -2.30 23.59 4.14
N SER A 128 -2.79 24.47 3.25
CA SER A 128 -2.29 24.67 1.88
C SER A 128 -2.27 23.34 1.09
N ALA A 129 -1.13 22.93 0.53
CA ALA A 129 -0.97 21.67 -0.18
C ALA A 129 -1.41 20.43 0.63
N ALA A 130 -1.19 20.44 1.94
CA ALA A 130 -1.63 19.37 2.84
C ALA A 130 -3.17 19.32 2.99
N TYR A 131 -3.80 20.49 3.07
CA TYR A 131 -5.27 20.59 3.04
C TYR A 131 -5.83 20.08 1.70
N TRP A 132 -5.21 20.47 0.59
CA TRP A 132 -5.60 19.98 -0.73
C TRP A 132 -5.58 18.46 -0.82
N ILE A 133 -4.49 17.82 -0.38
CA ILE A 133 -4.36 16.35 -0.35
C ILE A 133 -5.47 15.72 0.52
N ALA A 134 -5.75 16.32 1.68
CA ALA A 134 -6.79 15.83 2.57
C ALA A 134 -8.18 15.79 1.92
N VAL A 135 -8.54 16.84 1.17
CA VAL A 135 -9.91 16.99 0.66
C VAL A 135 -10.12 16.44 -0.75
N CYS A 136 -9.06 16.31 -1.56
CA CYS A 136 -9.21 16.00 -3.00
C CYS A 136 -9.73 14.58 -3.28
N ALA A 137 -9.53 13.62 -2.36
CA ALA A 137 -9.90 12.24 -2.57
C ALA A 137 -10.41 11.50 -1.31
N SER A 138 -10.38 12.13 -0.13
CA SER A 138 -10.87 11.47 1.10
C SER A 138 -12.39 11.44 1.14
N ASP A 139 -12.93 10.34 1.66
CA ASP A 139 -14.36 10.19 1.91
C ASP A 139 -14.79 10.96 3.17
N LYS A 140 -13.87 11.08 4.13
CA LYS A 140 -14.04 11.88 5.35
C LYS A 140 -12.72 12.52 5.75
N VAL A 141 -12.83 13.73 6.30
CA VAL A 141 -11.70 14.48 6.84
C VAL A 141 -12.00 14.81 8.31
N TYR A 142 -11.07 14.50 9.18
CA TYR A 142 -11.14 14.79 10.60
C TYR A 142 -10.03 15.79 10.99
N ALA A 143 -10.37 16.73 11.83
CA ALA A 143 -9.45 17.68 12.44
C ALA A 143 -9.82 17.90 13.91
N ASN A 144 -8.84 18.18 14.75
CA ASN A 144 -9.11 18.58 16.13
C ASN A 144 -9.62 20.04 16.16
N ALA A 145 -10.30 20.42 17.22
CA ALA A 145 -10.78 21.80 17.38
C ALA A 145 -9.64 22.85 17.34
N THR A 146 -8.42 22.44 17.68
CA THR A 146 -7.21 23.26 17.71
C THR A 146 -6.33 23.14 16.48
N THR A 147 -6.73 22.32 15.49
CA THR A 147 -5.96 22.12 14.26
C THR A 147 -5.92 23.43 13.46
N LEU A 148 -4.74 23.86 13.08
CA LEU A 148 -4.55 24.93 12.10
C LEU A 148 -4.79 24.37 10.70
N THR A 149 -5.84 24.84 10.05
CA THR A 149 -6.22 24.36 8.71
C THR A 149 -6.61 25.50 7.77
N GLY A 150 -6.72 25.23 6.47
CA GLY A 150 -7.07 26.21 5.47
C GLY A 150 -5.88 26.61 4.60
N SER A 151 -5.54 27.91 4.53
CA SER A 151 -4.57 28.45 3.55
C SER A 151 -4.95 28.09 2.11
N ILE A 152 -6.22 28.37 1.77
CA ILE A 152 -6.83 28.06 0.47
C ILE A 152 -6.75 29.31 -0.39
N GLY A 153 -5.96 29.29 -1.44
CA GLY A 153 -5.79 30.39 -2.37
C GLY A 153 -4.35 30.85 -2.56
N VAL A 154 -4.17 31.73 -3.54
CA VAL A 154 -2.89 32.38 -3.85
C VAL A 154 -3.08 33.88 -3.62
N TYR A 155 -2.21 34.49 -2.85
CA TYR A 155 -2.13 35.93 -2.70
C TYR A 155 -1.01 36.44 -3.62
N ILE A 156 -1.31 37.41 -4.47
CA ILE A 156 -0.37 38.06 -5.38
C ILE A 156 -0.26 39.52 -4.93
#